data_c1084f08cd7aa68641d5d1691d7ac18c
#
_entry.id   c1084f08cd7aa68641d5d1691d7ac18c
#
_cell.length_a   1.000
_cell.length_b   1.000
_cell.length_c   1.000
_cell.angle_alpha   90.00
_cell.angle_beta   90.00
_cell.angle_gamma   90.00
#
_symmetry.space_group_name_H-M   'P 1'
#
loop_
_entity.id
_entity.type
_entity.pdbx_description
1 polymer ?
#
loop_
_entity_poly.entity_id
_entity_poly.type
_entity_poly.pdbx_seq_one_letter_code
_entity_poly.pdbx_strand_id
1 'polypeptide(L)'
;MSGHSKWHNIQKTKGAADAKRSAAFTKIAKEIIVAVKEGGGSGDPANNSRLATVIAKAKAVNMPNDNIKRTIDKALGAGNTENFEAVTYEGYGPGGVAVIVDALTDNRQRTAPEVRHAFDKCNGNLGAQGCVSWSFDRKGVIVIDNEDQELDEDTVMMDALEAGAADFEADGMVMEVRCEPDDFNTVVKALEDKGYTFLSADIAMVPQNYISLTDEGDLKNMQKLIDMLEDNDDVQNVWH
;
A
#
# COMPACT_ATOMS: atom_id res chain seq x y z
N MET A 1 -17.65 11.10 6.66
CA MET A 1 -16.58 11.21 5.65
C MET A 1 -15.99 9.84 5.51
N SER A 2 -16.23 9.24 4.38
CA SER A 2 -15.82 7.89 4.01
C SER A 2 -14.30 7.80 3.90
N GLY A 3 -13.74 6.69 4.31
CA GLY A 3 -12.32 6.48 4.59
C GLY A 3 -11.39 6.54 3.41
N HIS A 4 -10.94 7.70 3.11
CA HIS A 4 -9.82 7.94 2.19
C HIS A 4 -8.44 7.80 2.88
N SER A 5 -8.24 6.79 3.73
CA SER A 5 -6.98 6.63 4.44
C SER A 5 -5.79 6.52 3.47
N LYS A 6 -5.96 5.74 2.40
CA LYS A 6 -4.93 5.60 1.36
C LYS A 6 -4.77 6.88 0.53
N TRP A 7 -5.86 7.56 0.19
CA TRP A 7 -5.84 8.84 -0.50
C TRP A 7 -5.16 9.94 0.33
N HIS A 8 -5.50 10.03 1.61
CA HIS A 8 -4.90 11.02 2.51
C HIS A 8 -3.37 10.82 2.61
N ASN A 9 -2.91 9.58 2.62
CA ASN A 9 -1.49 9.24 2.59
C ASN A 9 -0.83 9.60 1.24
N ILE A 10 -1.52 9.37 0.11
CA ILE A 10 -1.04 9.76 -1.22
C ILE A 10 -0.92 11.28 -1.34
N GLN A 11 -1.90 12.04 -0.88
CA GLN A 11 -1.90 13.51 -0.92
C GLN A 11 -0.73 14.12 -0.12
N LYS A 12 -0.38 13.53 1.03
CA LYS A 12 0.80 13.92 1.82
C LYS A 12 2.12 13.66 1.09
N THR A 13 2.21 12.65 0.26
CA THR A 13 3.44 12.30 -0.46
C THR A 13 3.70 13.19 -1.67
N LYS A 14 2.67 13.82 -2.25
CA LYS A 14 2.81 14.75 -3.39
C LYS A 14 3.68 15.99 -3.08
N GLY A 15 3.86 16.36 -1.80
CA GLY A 15 4.62 17.55 -1.35
C GLY A 15 5.93 17.30 -0.59
N ALA A 16 6.35 16.06 -0.37
CA ALA A 16 7.49 15.77 0.50
C ALA A 16 8.74 15.36 -0.27
N ALA A 17 9.78 16.13 -0.02
CA ALA A 17 11.11 16.12 -0.61
C ALA A 17 11.84 14.74 -0.67
N ASP A 18 13.02 14.75 -1.32
CA ASP A 18 13.92 13.64 -1.68
C ASP A 18 14.11 12.52 -0.64
N ALA A 19 14.00 12.80 0.67
CA ALA A 19 14.12 11.80 1.73
C ALA A 19 12.96 10.77 1.70
N LYS A 20 11.72 11.22 1.53
CA LYS A 20 10.55 10.33 1.41
C LYS A 20 10.59 9.50 0.13
N ARG A 21 11.14 10.08 -0.95
CA ARG A 21 11.36 9.35 -2.21
C ARG A 21 12.40 8.23 -2.03
N SER A 22 13.48 8.49 -1.30
CA SER A 22 14.50 7.49 -1.00
C SER A 22 13.94 6.34 -0.17
N ALA A 23 13.15 6.64 0.86
CA ALA A 23 12.47 5.63 1.68
C ALA A 23 11.50 4.77 0.84
N ALA A 24 10.70 5.39 -0.04
CA ALA A 24 9.81 4.67 -0.95
C ALA A 24 10.60 3.72 -1.87
N PHE A 25 11.75 4.16 -2.40
CA PHE A 25 12.59 3.31 -3.24
C PHE A 25 13.18 2.13 -2.46
N THR A 26 13.55 2.32 -1.19
CA THR A 26 14.04 1.24 -0.32
C THR A 26 12.97 0.18 -0.10
N LYS A 27 11.73 0.60 0.20
CA LYS A 27 10.59 -0.30 0.39
C LYS A 27 10.29 -1.11 -0.88
N ILE A 28 10.20 -0.44 -2.02
CA ILE A 28 9.96 -1.10 -3.32
C ILE A 28 11.11 -2.05 -3.69
N ALA A 29 12.36 -1.69 -3.39
CA ALA A 29 13.50 -2.57 -3.63
C ALA A 29 13.38 -3.89 -2.85
N LYS A 30 12.90 -3.87 -1.60
CA LYS A 30 12.60 -5.08 -0.82
C LYS A 30 11.49 -5.91 -1.49
N GLU A 31 10.40 -5.26 -1.93
CA GLU A 31 9.32 -5.94 -2.65
C GLU A 31 9.81 -6.61 -3.94
N ILE A 32 10.69 -5.96 -4.72
CA ILE A 32 11.31 -6.55 -5.93
C ILE A 32 12.11 -7.80 -5.56
N ILE A 33 12.95 -7.73 -4.52
CA ILE A 33 13.78 -8.88 -4.10
C ILE A 33 12.90 -10.06 -3.71
N VAL A 34 11.83 -9.82 -2.95
CA VAL A 34 10.88 -10.86 -2.55
C VAL A 34 10.14 -11.42 -3.76
N ALA A 35 9.66 -10.56 -4.66
CA ALA A 35 8.94 -10.97 -5.86
C ALA A 35 9.81 -11.87 -6.78
N VAL A 36 11.08 -11.56 -6.95
CA VAL A 36 12.03 -12.39 -7.71
C VAL A 36 12.22 -13.75 -7.04
N LYS A 37 12.44 -13.77 -5.72
CA LYS A 37 12.68 -15.04 -4.97
C LYS A 37 11.45 -15.94 -4.97
N GLU A 38 10.27 -15.42 -4.66
CA GLU A 38 9.02 -16.19 -4.64
C GLU A 38 8.56 -16.61 -6.05
N GLY A 39 8.93 -15.82 -7.08
CA GLY A 39 8.71 -16.18 -8.48
C GLY A 39 9.68 -17.22 -9.04
N GLY A 40 10.28 -18.05 -8.18
CA GLY A 40 11.20 -19.11 -8.59
C GLY A 40 12.55 -18.61 -9.12
N GLY A 41 12.96 -17.39 -8.75
CA GLY A 41 14.19 -16.79 -9.23
C GLY A 41 14.06 -16.19 -10.64
N SER A 42 12.84 -15.93 -11.13
CA SER A 42 12.64 -15.26 -12.43
C SER A 42 12.73 -13.75 -12.28
N GLY A 43 13.69 -13.14 -12.94
CA GLY A 43 13.82 -11.69 -13.09
C GLY A 43 13.07 -11.11 -14.29
N ASP A 44 12.34 -11.94 -15.02
CA ASP A 44 11.54 -11.54 -16.19
C ASP A 44 10.08 -11.29 -15.76
N PRO A 45 9.57 -10.04 -15.84
CA PRO A 45 8.18 -9.73 -15.48
C PRO A 45 7.14 -10.44 -16.35
N ALA A 46 7.50 -10.90 -17.57
CA ALA A 46 6.59 -11.68 -18.41
C ALA A 46 6.29 -13.07 -17.83
N ASN A 47 7.23 -13.60 -17.03
CA ASN A 47 7.14 -14.92 -16.38
C ASN A 47 6.91 -14.83 -14.87
N ASN A 48 6.77 -13.62 -14.32
CA ASN A 48 6.59 -13.36 -12.90
C ASN A 48 5.60 -12.21 -12.70
N SER A 49 4.32 -12.54 -12.56
CA SER A 49 3.23 -11.56 -12.42
C SER A 49 3.39 -10.66 -11.20
N ARG A 50 3.89 -11.20 -10.08
CA ARG A 50 4.17 -10.40 -8.88
C ARG A 50 5.25 -9.36 -9.15
N LEU A 51 6.33 -9.75 -9.83
CA LEU A 51 7.39 -8.81 -10.22
C LEU A 51 6.86 -7.74 -11.19
N ALA A 52 5.99 -8.11 -12.12
CA ALA A 52 5.36 -7.14 -13.03
C ALA A 52 4.56 -6.07 -12.25
N THR A 53 3.76 -6.48 -11.28
CA THR A 53 3.00 -5.57 -10.41
C THR A 53 3.93 -4.63 -9.62
N VAL A 54 5.00 -5.17 -9.01
CA VAL A 54 5.96 -4.36 -8.24
C VAL A 54 6.74 -3.39 -9.14
N ILE A 55 7.06 -3.78 -10.38
CA ILE A 55 7.69 -2.88 -11.37
C ILE A 55 6.74 -1.74 -11.76
N ALA A 56 5.44 -2.03 -11.94
CA ALA A 56 4.43 -0.99 -12.21
C ALA A 56 4.37 0.01 -11.04
N LYS A 57 4.32 -0.47 -9.79
CA LYS A 57 4.40 0.34 -8.57
C LYS A 57 5.68 1.19 -8.50
N ALA A 58 6.83 0.61 -8.86
CA ALA A 58 8.10 1.34 -8.90
C ALA A 58 8.08 2.49 -9.90
N LYS A 59 7.50 2.27 -11.08
CA LYS A 59 7.35 3.30 -12.12
C LYS A 59 6.39 4.41 -11.69
N ALA A 60 5.30 4.07 -11.01
CA ALA A 60 4.32 5.05 -10.50
C ALA A 60 4.96 6.06 -9.51
N VAL A 61 5.95 5.62 -8.71
CA VAL A 61 6.72 6.52 -7.84
C VAL A 61 7.96 7.12 -8.51
N ASN A 62 8.09 7.00 -9.83
CA ASN A 62 9.21 7.51 -10.63
C ASN A 62 10.58 6.90 -10.23
N MET A 63 10.61 5.63 -9.84
CA MET A 63 11.87 4.93 -9.60
C MET A 63 12.62 4.74 -10.93
N PRO A 64 13.90 5.15 -11.04
CA PRO A 64 14.67 5.01 -12.29
C PRO A 64 14.77 3.54 -12.72
N ASN A 65 14.64 3.29 -14.04
CA ASN A 65 14.73 1.94 -14.60
C ASN A 65 16.05 1.24 -14.27
N ASP A 66 17.16 1.99 -14.16
CA ASP A 66 18.46 1.45 -13.76
C ASP A 66 18.47 0.94 -12.31
N ASN A 67 17.71 1.57 -11.42
CA ASN A 67 17.56 1.12 -10.03
C ASN A 67 16.74 -0.16 -9.98
N ILE A 68 15.63 -0.22 -10.74
CA ILE A 68 14.79 -1.43 -10.85
C ILE A 68 15.63 -2.59 -11.34
N LYS A 69 16.33 -2.40 -12.49
CA LYS A 69 17.19 -3.43 -13.09
C LYS A 69 18.28 -3.89 -12.12
N ARG A 70 19.00 -2.95 -11.49
CA ARG A 70 20.06 -3.27 -10.52
C ARG A 70 19.54 -4.08 -9.35
N THR A 71 18.33 -3.78 -8.87
CA THR A 71 17.70 -4.53 -7.76
C THR A 71 17.33 -5.95 -8.19
N ILE A 72 16.80 -6.13 -9.40
CA ILE A 72 16.51 -7.44 -9.98
C ILE A 72 17.81 -8.24 -10.14
N ASP A 73 18.85 -7.66 -10.74
CA ASP A 73 20.15 -8.30 -10.93
C ASP A 73 20.78 -8.71 -9.59
N LYS A 74 20.64 -7.85 -8.56
CA LYS A 74 21.06 -8.17 -7.19
C LYS A 74 20.28 -9.35 -6.60
N ALA A 75 18.96 -9.41 -6.81
CA ALA A 75 18.12 -10.50 -6.33
C ALA A 75 18.45 -11.84 -6.97
N LEU A 76 18.86 -11.83 -8.26
CA LEU A 76 19.26 -13.02 -9.03
C LEU A 76 20.68 -13.48 -8.72
N GLY A 77 21.52 -12.63 -8.16
CA GLY A 77 22.94 -12.90 -7.90
C GLY A 77 23.15 -14.06 -6.93
N ALA A 78 24.07 -14.99 -7.26
CA ALA A 78 24.39 -16.16 -6.44
C ALA A 78 24.91 -15.87 -5.02
N GLY A 79 25.22 -14.62 -4.71
CA GLY A 79 25.66 -14.12 -3.40
C GLY A 79 24.58 -13.40 -2.61
N ASN A 80 23.34 -13.33 -3.10
CA ASN A 80 22.28 -12.62 -2.38
C ASN A 80 21.80 -13.43 -1.17
N THR A 81 22.29 -13.06 0.00
CA THR A 81 21.90 -13.62 1.31
C THR A 81 20.73 -12.87 1.94
N GLU A 82 20.28 -11.75 1.34
CA GLU A 82 19.13 -10.99 1.86
C GLU A 82 17.88 -11.85 1.81
N ASN A 83 17.35 -12.18 2.97
CA ASN A 83 16.14 -12.97 3.10
C ASN A 83 15.11 -12.16 3.87
N PHE A 84 14.25 -11.48 3.12
CA PHE A 84 13.12 -10.77 3.72
C PHE A 84 11.95 -11.71 3.93
N GLU A 85 11.35 -11.63 5.10
CA GLU A 85 10.10 -12.31 5.43
C GLU A 85 8.98 -11.30 5.59
N ALA A 86 7.79 -11.65 5.12
CA ALA A 86 6.59 -10.86 5.33
C ALA A 86 6.06 -11.13 6.74
N VAL A 87 5.77 -10.05 7.46
CA VAL A 87 5.21 -10.10 8.80
C VAL A 87 4.08 -9.08 8.90
N THR A 88 2.93 -9.51 9.40
CA THR A 88 1.81 -8.60 9.71
C THR A 88 1.72 -8.40 11.20
N TYR A 89 1.67 -7.15 11.63
CA TYR A 89 1.40 -6.74 13.00
C TYR A 89 0.01 -6.13 13.08
N GLU A 90 -0.69 -6.37 14.17
CA GLU A 90 -2.05 -5.93 14.37
C GLU A 90 -2.19 -5.26 15.75
N GLY A 91 -2.99 -4.21 15.82
CA GLY A 91 -3.20 -3.51 17.08
C GLY A 91 -4.27 -2.45 16.99
N TYR A 92 -4.44 -1.76 18.10
CA TYR A 92 -5.34 -0.62 18.21
C TYR A 92 -4.53 0.65 18.43
N GLY A 93 -4.76 1.64 17.60
CA GLY A 93 -4.28 3.00 17.76
C GLY A 93 -5.13 3.80 18.75
N PRO A 94 -4.82 5.09 18.95
CA PRO A 94 -5.60 6.01 19.78
C PRO A 94 -7.08 5.98 19.42
N GLY A 95 -7.95 6.14 20.42
CA GLY A 95 -9.39 6.12 20.23
C GLY A 95 -9.97 4.76 19.79
N GLY A 96 -9.18 3.69 19.83
CA GLY A 96 -9.62 2.34 19.43
C GLY A 96 -9.62 2.08 17.91
N VAL A 97 -8.92 2.88 17.12
CA VAL A 97 -8.74 2.67 15.68
C VAL A 97 -8.00 1.35 15.44
N ALA A 98 -8.60 0.43 14.70
CA ALA A 98 -7.92 -0.79 14.27
C ALA A 98 -6.79 -0.46 13.28
N VAL A 99 -5.61 -1.06 13.48
CA VAL A 99 -4.43 -0.82 12.64
C VAL A 99 -3.79 -2.15 12.27
N ILE A 100 -3.57 -2.36 10.98
CA ILE A 100 -2.75 -3.45 10.43
C ILE A 100 -1.47 -2.85 9.86
N VAL A 101 -0.34 -3.46 10.15
CA VAL A 101 0.98 -3.06 9.67
C VAL A 101 1.61 -4.23 8.94
N ASP A 102 1.79 -4.09 7.62
CA ASP A 102 2.53 -5.06 6.82
C ASP A 102 3.98 -4.67 6.73
N ALA A 103 4.88 -5.58 7.06
CA ALA A 103 6.31 -5.37 7.04
C ALA A 103 7.04 -6.44 6.21
N LEU A 104 8.13 -6.02 5.55
CA LEU A 104 9.14 -6.90 4.96
C LEU A 104 10.45 -6.70 5.71
N THR A 105 10.87 -7.68 6.48
CA THR A 105 12.05 -7.57 7.33
C THR A 105 13.00 -8.75 7.17
N ASP A 106 14.28 -8.45 7.29
CA ASP A 106 15.35 -9.44 7.45
C ASP A 106 15.61 -9.78 8.93
N ASN A 107 14.97 -9.04 9.86
CA ASN A 107 15.18 -9.24 11.30
C ASN A 107 13.92 -8.88 12.12
N ARG A 108 13.08 -9.89 12.38
CA ARG A 108 11.89 -9.75 13.23
C ARG A 108 12.18 -9.25 14.65
N GLN A 109 13.36 -9.60 15.20
CA GLN A 109 13.73 -9.19 16.56
C GLN A 109 14.05 -7.70 16.65
N ARG A 110 14.40 -7.07 15.53
CA ARG A 110 14.52 -5.61 15.42
C ARG A 110 13.16 -4.97 15.17
N THR A 111 12.41 -5.43 14.17
CA THR A 111 11.19 -4.78 13.71
C THR A 111 10.05 -4.84 14.72
N ALA A 112 9.84 -5.97 15.40
CA ALA A 112 8.72 -6.11 16.34
C ALA A 112 8.79 -5.13 17.53
N PRO A 113 9.95 -4.91 18.20
CA PRO A 113 10.08 -3.87 19.23
C PRO A 113 9.87 -2.44 18.69
N GLU A 114 10.33 -2.14 17.47
CA GLU A 114 10.16 -0.82 16.85
C GLU A 114 8.68 -0.52 16.57
N VAL A 115 7.96 -1.47 15.98
CA VAL A 115 6.51 -1.36 15.76
C VAL A 115 5.78 -1.20 17.10
N ARG A 116 6.09 -2.05 18.10
CA ARG A 116 5.52 -1.93 19.45
C ARG A 116 5.77 -0.55 20.06
N HIS A 117 7.00 -0.06 19.96
CA HIS A 117 7.35 1.26 20.47
C HIS A 117 6.52 2.38 19.81
N ALA A 118 6.24 2.29 18.51
CA ALA A 118 5.40 3.27 17.81
C ALA A 118 3.98 3.29 18.41
N PHE A 119 3.36 2.11 18.60
CA PHE A 119 2.05 2.01 19.25
C PHE A 119 2.07 2.58 20.67
N ASP A 120 2.98 2.10 21.52
CA ASP A 120 3.06 2.50 22.92
C ASP A 120 3.27 4.02 23.08
N LYS A 121 4.14 4.61 22.25
CA LYS A 121 4.44 6.06 22.28
C LYS A 121 3.28 6.94 21.85
N CYS A 122 2.32 6.38 21.15
CA CYS A 122 1.15 7.09 20.60
C CYS A 122 -0.16 6.70 21.29
N ASN A 123 -0.12 6.17 22.54
CA ASN A 123 -1.29 5.70 23.27
C ASN A 123 -2.09 4.59 22.56
N GLY A 124 -1.44 3.83 21.70
CA GLY A 124 -1.98 2.63 21.11
C GLY A 124 -1.53 1.37 21.84
N ASN A 125 -1.93 0.22 21.35
CA ASN A 125 -1.55 -1.08 21.88
C ASN A 125 -1.37 -2.09 20.75
N LEU A 126 -0.16 -2.65 20.62
CA LEU A 126 0.10 -3.75 19.70
C LEU A 126 -0.48 -5.04 20.28
N GLY A 127 -1.41 -5.64 19.56
CA GLY A 127 -2.14 -6.85 19.94
C GLY A 127 -1.50 -8.14 19.44
N ALA A 128 -2.23 -9.24 19.60
CA ALA A 128 -1.91 -10.51 18.98
C ALA A 128 -2.38 -10.54 17.53
N GLN A 129 -1.77 -11.39 16.72
CA GLN A 129 -2.20 -11.63 15.34
C GLN A 129 -3.68 -12.08 15.32
N GLY A 130 -4.47 -11.52 14.41
CA GLY A 130 -5.90 -11.78 14.31
C GLY A 130 -6.78 -10.88 15.19
N CYS A 131 -6.19 -9.94 15.95
CA CYS A 131 -7.00 -9.11 16.87
C CYS A 131 -7.84 -8.04 16.14
N VAL A 132 -7.46 -7.59 14.94
CA VAL A 132 -8.20 -6.59 14.15
C VAL A 132 -8.45 -7.01 12.71
N SER A 133 -7.75 -7.98 12.15
CA SER A 133 -7.87 -8.38 10.74
C SER A 133 -9.27 -8.83 10.34
N TRP A 134 -10.07 -9.31 11.28
CA TRP A 134 -11.48 -9.66 11.06
C TRP A 134 -12.37 -8.45 10.69
N SER A 135 -11.93 -7.23 10.95
CA SER A 135 -12.64 -5.99 10.63
C SER A 135 -12.19 -5.35 9.31
N PHE A 136 -11.35 -6.05 8.55
CA PHE A 136 -10.88 -5.61 7.24
C PHE A 136 -11.17 -6.65 6.16
N ASP A 137 -11.49 -6.17 4.97
CA ASP A 137 -11.59 -6.98 3.77
C ASP A 137 -10.39 -6.74 2.86
N ARG A 138 -9.85 -7.82 2.30
CA ARG A 138 -8.79 -7.70 1.30
C ARG A 138 -9.42 -7.44 -0.06
N LYS A 139 -9.15 -6.28 -0.67
CA LYS A 139 -9.72 -5.83 -1.94
C LYS A 139 -8.65 -5.33 -2.89
N GLY A 140 -8.90 -5.43 -4.19
CA GLY A 140 -8.21 -4.61 -5.18
C GLY A 140 -8.74 -3.18 -5.09
N VAL A 141 -7.85 -2.21 -4.92
CA VAL A 141 -8.19 -0.79 -4.82
C VAL A 141 -7.41 -0.02 -5.88
N ILE A 142 -8.14 0.65 -6.77
CA ILE A 142 -7.59 1.46 -7.84
C ILE A 142 -8.07 2.89 -7.61
N VAL A 143 -7.14 3.84 -7.51
CA VAL A 143 -7.43 5.25 -7.31
C VAL A 143 -7.11 6.01 -8.60
N ILE A 144 -8.15 6.56 -9.23
CA ILE A 144 -8.06 7.35 -10.45
C ILE A 144 -7.94 8.83 -10.07
N ASP A 145 -6.99 9.54 -10.68
CA ASP A 145 -6.82 10.98 -10.51
C ASP A 145 -7.89 11.73 -11.31
N ASN A 146 -8.63 12.61 -10.66
CA ASN A 146 -9.60 13.49 -11.31
C ASN A 146 -9.33 14.98 -11.05
N GLU A 147 -8.22 15.33 -10.36
CA GLU A 147 -7.93 16.71 -9.97
C GLU A 147 -7.86 17.66 -11.19
N ASP A 148 -7.29 17.20 -12.32
CA ASP A 148 -7.07 18.00 -13.52
C ASP A 148 -7.75 17.43 -14.78
N GLN A 149 -8.48 16.31 -14.68
CA GLN A 149 -8.97 15.57 -15.85
C GLN A 149 -10.45 15.81 -16.19
N GLU A 150 -11.22 16.37 -15.25
CA GLU A 150 -12.68 16.62 -15.43
C GLU A 150 -13.44 15.38 -15.95
N LEU A 151 -13.06 14.20 -15.43
CA LEU A 151 -13.71 12.94 -15.81
C LEU A 151 -15.17 12.93 -15.32
N ASP A 152 -16.05 12.44 -16.17
CA ASP A 152 -17.44 12.23 -15.82
C ASP A 152 -17.60 11.00 -14.92
N GLU A 153 -18.06 11.20 -13.69
CA GLU A 153 -18.18 10.16 -12.66
C GLU A 153 -19.05 8.99 -13.10
N ASP A 154 -20.18 9.26 -13.78
CA ASP A 154 -21.10 8.24 -14.26
C ASP A 154 -20.43 7.37 -15.33
N THR A 155 -19.64 7.98 -16.22
CA THR A 155 -18.89 7.27 -17.25
C THR A 155 -17.83 6.35 -16.62
N VAL A 156 -17.03 6.87 -15.69
CA VAL A 156 -16.00 6.09 -15.00
C VAL A 156 -16.60 4.95 -14.20
N MET A 157 -17.72 5.20 -13.50
CA MET A 157 -18.45 4.16 -12.76
C MET A 157 -18.91 3.05 -13.67
N MET A 158 -19.53 3.37 -14.83
CA MET A 158 -19.97 2.36 -15.79
C MET A 158 -18.80 1.55 -16.34
N ASP A 159 -17.72 2.22 -16.71
CA ASP A 159 -16.49 1.58 -17.19
C ASP A 159 -15.86 0.64 -16.16
N ALA A 160 -15.85 1.06 -14.88
CA ALA A 160 -15.38 0.24 -13.78
C ALA A 160 -16.24 -1.00 -13.55
N LEU A 161 -17.57 -0.86 -13.56
CA LEU A 161 -18.51 -1.98 -13.42
C LEU A 161 -18.37 -2.97 -14.59
N GLU A 162 -18.25 -2.47 -15.83
CA GLU A 162 -18.00 -3.32 -17.02
C GLU A 162 -16.68 -4.08 -16.90
N ALA A 163 -15.65 -3.47 -16.29
CA ALA A 163 -14.36 -4.09 -16.04
C ALA A 163 -14.40 -5.17 -14.95
N GLY A 164 -15.47 -5.25 -14.16
CA GLY A 164 -15.63 -6.21 -13.07
C GLY A 164 -15.42 -5.63 -11.67
N ALA A 165 -15.53 -4.31 -11.51
CA ALA A 165 -15.51 -3.69 -10.18
C ALA A 165 -16.71 -4.12 -9.34
N ALA A 166 -16.48 -4.31 -8.04
CA ALA A 166 -17.52 -4.62 -7.07
C ALA A 166 -18.12 -3.36 -6.42
N ASP A 167 -17.33 -2.27 -6.36
CA ASP A 167 -17.73 -1.02 -5.74
C ASP A 167 -17.01 0.17 -6.38
N PHE A 168 -17.63 1.34 -6.32
CA PHE A 168 -17.10 2.60 -6.85
C PHE A 168 -17.46 3.75 -5.93
N GLU A 169 -16.50 4.61 -5.63
CA GLU A 169 -16.70 5.79 -4.81
C GLU A 169 -15.98 6.99 -5.44
N ALA A 170 -16.65 8.14 -5.52
CA ALA A 170 -16.07 9.37 -6.05
C ALA A 170 -16.19 10.51 -5.03
N ASP A 171 -15.15 11.35 -4.96
CA ASP A 171 -15.14 12.53 -4.10
C ASP A 171 -14.67 13.79 -4.87
N GLY A 172 -14.95 13.85 -6.16
CA GLY A 172 -14.65 14.99 -7.03
C GLY A 172 -13.18 15.12 -7.43
N MET A 173 -12.22 14.89 -6.55
CA MET A 173 -10.79 14.95 -6.85
C MET A 173 -10.21 13.58 -7.22
N VAL A 174 -10.81 12.52 -6.71
CA VAL A 174 -10.40 11.14 -6.98
C VAL A 174 -11.61 10.24 -7.10
N MET A 175 -11.43 9.16 -7.84
CA MET A 175 -12.39 8.07 -7.95
C MET A 175 -11.72 6.78 -7.51
N GLU A 176 -12.32 6.10 -6.54
CA GLU A 176 -11.83 4.83 -6.01
C GLU A 176 -12.68 3.67 -6.55
N VAL A 177 -12.03 2.75 -7.23
CA VAL A 177 -12.61 1.52 -7.77
C VAL A 177 -12.17 0.36 -6.90
N ARG A 178 -13.11 -0.44 -6.40
CA ARG A 178 -12.83 -1.64 -5.61
C ARG A 178 -13.27 -2.89 -6.33
N CYS A 179 -12.46 -3.93 -6.28
CA CYS A 179 -12.77 -5.25 -6.85
C CYS A 179 -12.27 -6.37 -5.96
N GLU A 180 -12.68 -7.60 -6.29
CA GLU A 180 -12.11 -8.77 -5.63
C GLU A 180 -10.61 -8.90 -5.99
N PRO A 181 -9.76 -9.41 -5.08
CA PRO A 181 -8.33 -9.55 -5.32
C PRO A 181 -7.97 -10.35 -6.57
N ASP A 182 -8.76 -11.36 -6.89
CA ASP A 182 -8.54 -12.24 -8.05
C ASP A 182 -8.85 -11.53 -9.38
N ASP A 183 -9.76 -10.56 -9.37
CA ASP A 183 -10.15 -9.78 -10.55
C ASP A 183 -9.27 -8.53 -10.76
N PHE A 184 -8.43 -8.19 -9.78
CA PHE A 184 -7.67 -6.95 -9.75
C PHE A 184 -6.89 -6.66 -11.03
N ASN A 185 -6.10 -7.62 -11.53
CA ASN A 185 -5.31 -7.41 -12.74
C ASN A 185 -6.18 -7.22 -14.00
N THR A 186 -7.33 -7.88 -14.04
CA THR A 186 -8.29 -7.75 -15.15
C THR A 186 -8.91 -6.36 -15.15
N VAL A 187 -9.34 -5.87 -13.99
CA VAL A 187 -9.93 -4.55 -13.83
C VAL A 187 -8.92 -3.44 -14.13
N VAL A 188 -7.69 -3.55 -13.59
CA VAL A 188 -6.60 -2.60 -13.87
C VAL A 188 -6.37 -2.50 -15.37
N LYS A 189 -6.19 -3.63 -16.06
CA LYS A 189 -5.92 -3.64 -17.48
C LYS A 189 -7.08 -3.07 -18.30
N ALA A 190 -8.32 -3.40 -17.96
CA ALA A 190 -9.48 -2.90 -18.68
C ALA A 190 -9.62 -1.37 -18.56
N LEU A 191 -9.31 -0.81 -17.40
CA LEU A 191 -9.31 0.64 -17.18
C LEU A 191 -8.12 1.32 -17.87
N GLU A 192 -6.92 0.71 -17.88
CA GLU A 192 -5.77 1.21 -18.65
C GLU A 192 -6.07 1.24 -20.15
N ASP A 193 -6.69 0.18 -20.70
CA ASP A 193 -7.07 0.08 -22.12
C ASP A 193 -8.11 1.15 -22.52
N LYS A 194 -8.92 1.64 -21.57
CA LYS A 194 -9.84 2.77 -21.73
C LYS A 194 -9.15 4.14 -21.57
N GLY A 195 -7.87 4.17 -21.18
CA GLY A 195 -7.04 5.37 -21.10
C GLY A 195 -7.01 6.05 -19.72
N TYR A 196 -7.56 5.41 -18.68
CA TYR A 196 -7.48 5.97 -17.32
C TYR A 196 -6.06 5.90 -16.76
N THR A 197 -5.69 6.94 -16.02
CA THR A 197 -4.42 7.01 -15.28
C THR A 197 -4.67 6.88 -13.79
N PHE A 198 -3.81 6.12 -13.09
CA PHE A 198 -3.99 5.82 -11.69
C PHE A 198 -2.98 6.55 -10.80
N LEU A 199 -3.45 7.09 -9.69
CA LEU A 199 -2.60 7.53 -8.57
C LEU A 199 -2.01 6.32 -7.84
N SER A 200 -2.80 5.26 -7.70
CA SER A 200 -2.37 3.98 -7.16
C SER A 200 -3.28 2.86 -7.64
N ALA A 201 -2.72 1.65 -7.71
CA ALA A 201 -3.46 0.42 -7.94
C ALA A 201 -2.76 -0.71 -7.17
N ASP A 202 -3.39 -1.20 -6.11
CA ASP A 202 -2.83 -2.20 -5.21
C ASP A 202 -3.91 -3.07 -4.57
N ILE A 203 -3.49 -4.23 -4.05
CA ILE A 203 -4.32 -5.00 -3.11
C ILE A 203 -4.19 -4.34 -1.72
N ALA A 204 -5.30 -3.95 -1.14
CA ALA A 204 -5.38 -3.23 0.12
C ALA A 204 -6.25 -3.97 1.16
N MET A 205 -6.00 -3.70 2.44
CA MET A 205 -6.90 -4.07 3.53
C MET A 205 -7.86 -2.90 3.76
N VAL A 206 -9.12 -3.09 3.39
CA VAL A 206 -10.18 -2.07 3.46
C VAL A 206 -11.00 -2.31 4.73
N PRO A 207 -11.10 -1.33 5.65
CA PRO A 207 -11.90 -1.51 6.86
C PRO A 207 -13.39 -1.60 6.52
N GLN A 208 -14.09 -2.52 7.20
CA GLN A 208 -15.55 -2.71 7.06
C GLN A 208 -16.34 -1.59 7.74
N ASN A 209 -15.78 -0.96 8.77
CA ASN A 209 -16.42 0.11 9.52
C ASN A 209 -15.39 1.19 9.88
N TYR A 210 -15.85 2.44 9.87
CA TYR A 210 -15.05 3.59 10.25
C TYR A 210 -15.54 4.16 11.58
N ILE A 211 -14.61 4.62 12.41
CA ILE A 211 -14.89 5.37 13.63
C ILE A 211 -14.42 6.81 13.46
N SER A 212 -15.14 7.76 14.06
CA SER A 212 -14.76 9.17 14.03
C SER A 212 -13.98 9.51 15.30
N LEU A 213 -12.73 9.93 15.14
CA LEU A 213 -11.96 10.50 16.23
C LEU A 213 -12.36 11.97 16.42
N THR A 214 -12.87 12.33 17.60
CA THR A 214 -13.29 13.70 17.94
C THR A 214 -12.34 14.38 18.91
N ASP A 215 -11.54 13.62 19.66
CA ASP A 215 -10.52 14.15 20.57
C ASP A 215 -9.28 14.60 19.78
N GLU A 216 -8.85 15.84 19.99
CA GLU A 216 -7.68 16.39 19.29
C GLU A 216 -6.37 15.68 19.67
N GLY A 217 -6.27 15.17 20.89
CA GLY A 217 -5.11 14.41 21.36
C GLY A 217 -5.00 13.07 20.63
N ASP A 218 -6.14 12.37 20.48
CA ASP A 218 -6.19 11.10 19.75
C ASP A 218 -5.90 11.30 18.27
N LEU A 219 -6.42 12.37 17.63
CA LEU A 219 -6.11 12.71 16.25
C LEU A 219 -4.61 12.94 16.03
N LYS A 220 -3.98 13.74 16.91
CA LYS A 220 -2.52 14.01 16.85
C LYS A 220 -1.69 12.74 17.08
N ASN A 221 -2.10 11.92 18.05
CA ASN A 221 -1.39 10.67 18.35
C ASN A 221 -1.57 9.65 17.22
N MET A 222 -2.76 9.56 16.61
CA MET A 222 -3.01 8.66 15.48
C MET A 222 -2.15 9.06 14.28
N GLN A 223 -2.12 10.36 13.95
CA GLN A 223 -1.26 10.85 12.88
C GLN A 223 0.22 10.55 13.14
N LYS A 224 0.68 10.76 14.38
CA LYS A 224 2.05 10.46 14.78
C LYS A 224 2.37 8.97 14.71
N LEU A 225 1.39 8.10 15.07
CA LEU A 225 1.54 6.65 14.94
C LEU A 225 1.76 6.25 13.48
N ILE A 226 0.91 6.76 12.58
CA ILE A 226 1.03 6.49 11.15
C ILE A 226 2.40 6.96 10.64
N ASP A 227 2.77 8.22 10.93
CA ASP A 227 4.05 8.79 10.49
C ASP A 227 5.24 7.95 10.99
N MET A 228 5.24 7.52 12.27
CA MET A 228 6.31 6.67 12.82
C MET A 228 6.38 5.29 12.18
N LEU A 229 5.24 4.70 11.87
CA LEU A 229 5.18 3.39 11.19
C LEU A 229 5.62 3.52 9.73
N GLU A 230 5.17 4.55 9.03
CA GLU A 230 5.55 4.81 7.63
C GLU A 230 7.03 5.16 7.46
N ASP A 231 7.63 5.83 8.44
CA ASP A 231 9.06 6.16 8.46
C ASP A 231 9.97 4.93 8.71
N ASN A 232 9.40 3.80 9.15
CA ASN A 232 10.17 2.58 9.35
C ASN A 232 10.43 1.88 8.01
N ASP A 233 11.68 1.61 7.70
CA ASP A 233 12.13 1.00 6.44
C ASP A 233 11.61 -0.43 6.23
N ASP A 234 11.24 -1.14 7.30
CA ASP A 234 10.70 -2.50 7.21
C ASP A 234 9.19 -2.51 6.97
N VAL A 235 8.48 -1.43 7.34
CA VAL A 235 7.03 -1.31 7.15
C VAL A 235 6.72 -0.96 5.69
N GLN A 236 5.88 -1.77 5.05
CA GLN A 236 5.45 -1.57 3.68
C GLN A 236 4.13 -0.81 3.60
N ASN A 237 3.14 -1.24 4.37
CA ASN A 237 1.82 -0.63 4.40
C ASN A 237 1.32 -0.48 5.84
N VAL A 238 0.52 0.54 6.07
CA VAL A 238 -0.25 0.77 7.29
C VAL A 238 -1.71 0.94 6.89
N TRP A 239 -2.55 0.04 7.36
CA TRP A 239 -3.99 0.04 7.09
C TRP A 239 -4.75 0.41 8.36
N HIS A 240 -5.73 1.34 8.25
CA HIS A 240 -6.50 1.84 9.41
C HIS A 240 -7.85 2.41 9.00
#